data_592e7590ef69eda053159145b56f3c80
#
_entry.id   592e7590ef69eda053159145b56f3c80
#
_cell.length_a   1.000
_cell.length_b   1.000
_cell.length_c   1.000
_cell.angle_alpha   90.00
_cell.angle_beta   90.00
_cell.angle_gamma   90.00
#
_symmetry.space_group_name_H-M   'P 1'
#
loop_
_entity.id
_entity.type
_entity.pdbx_description
1 polymer ?
#
loop_
_entity_poly.entity_id
_entity_poly.type
_entity_poly.pdbx_seq_one_letter_code
_entity_poly.pdbx_strand_id
1 'polypeptide(L)'
;VLSRYRGRLPYLALITALATAGCSSSGEPGREPAALDVRPLSGATAFSHVDSVRLHDREERAVTACMTARGQEYTAQPAIASARGAETNPYGLLTPQRAAADGYGIVGEYLLLRSTPPPADKPRTKAWQQALTGTAEHRVTLQLPGGTNVQYSTDGCIARANAEVYGPKWNTLEPLTMKLANMVLATVEEEPAYRKALRRWSACMTKSGHPAADLQAARAPLNARLPAAAKDEEELRALGRDEIEAANADARCQMDTALAKAVADVQREVERKLLTAVNRETIARYRQAKERALNDTAE
;
A
#
# COMPACT_ATOMS: atom_id res chain seq x y z
N VAL A 1 -2.25 0.74 70.54
CA VAL A 1 -1.39 0.28 71.63
C VAL A 1 0.05 0.49 71.20
N LEU A 2 0.66 1.34 71.94
CA LEU A 2 2.08 1.80 71.94
C LEU A 2 3.07 0.63 71.99
N SER A 3 4.27 0.75 71.35
CA SER A 3 5.48 0.89 72.13
C SER A 3 6.71 1.14 71.25
N ARG A 4 7.41 2.19 71.61
CA ARG A 4 8.75 2.62 71.17
C ARG A 4 9.82 1.58 71.54
N TYR A 5 10.94 1.50 70.84
CA TYR A 5 12.27 1.55 71.43
C TYR A 5 13.32 2.12 70.48
N ARG A 6 14.14 3.01 71.08
CA ARG A 6 15.30 3.72 70.54
C ARG A 6 16.57 2.86 70.62
N GLY A 7 17.51 3.10 69.68
CA GLY A 7 18.87 3.14 70.19
C GLY A 7 19.99 2.72 69.24
N ARG A 8 20.79 3.72 68.85
CA ARG A 8 22.26 3.73 68.68
C ARG A 8 22.89 3.28 67.39
N LEU A 9 23.38 4.28 66.62
CA LEU A 9 24.64 4.26 65.87
C LEU A 9 25.83 4.06 66.84
N PRO A 10 27.06 3.68 66.42
CA PRO A 10 27.80 4.13 65.26
C PRO A 10 28.73 3.01 64.65
N TYR A 11 29.31 3.18 63.47
CA TYR A 11 30.75 3.28 63.17
C TYR A 11 30.98 3.35 61.65
N LEU A 12 31.73 4.39 61.29
CA LEU A 12 32.39 4.57 59.99
C LEU A 12 33.35 3.41 59.71
N ALA A 13 33.31 2.87 58.50
CA ALA A 13 34.47 2.26 57.86
C ALA A 13 34.50 2.69 56.40
N LEU A 14 35.45 3.60 56.10
CA LEU A 14 35.87 3.96 54.77
C LEU A 14 36.54 2.75 54.13
N ILE A 15 35.98 2.22 53.04
CA ILE A 15 36.67 1.30 52.13
C ILE A 15 36.73 1.98 50.77
N THR A 16 37.87 2.47 50.41
CA THR A 16 38.26 2.91 49.07
C THR A 16 38.34 1.68 48.16
N ALA A 17 37.36 1.50 47.28
CA ALA A 17 37.43 0.52 46.19
C ALA A 17 37.77 1.21 44.89
N LEU A 18 38.93 0.89 44.32
CA LEU A 18 39.39 1.29 42.99
C LEU A 18 38.35 0.86 41.95
N ALA A 19 37.83 1.84 41.24
CA ALA A 19 37.01 1.58 40.04
C ALA A 19 37.91 1.22 38.87
N THR A 20 38.00 -0.06 38.53
CA THR A 20 38.49 -0.48 37.22
C THR A 20 37.37 -0.23 36.22
N ALA A 21 37.54 0.76 35.38
CA ALA A 21 36.66 1.01 34.24
C ALA A 21 36.86 -0.12 33.21
N GLY A 22 36.08 -1.18 33.33
CA GLY A 22 35.90 -2.17 32.27
C GLY A 22 34.86 -1.65 31.28
N CYS A 23 35.32 -1.16 30.12
CA CYS A 23 34.43 -0.95 28.97
C CYS A 23 33.96 -2.30 28.47
N SER A 24 32.88 -2.82 29.04
CA SER A 24 32.08 -3.87 28.42
C SER A 24 31.14 -3.19 27.43
N SER A 25 31.58 -3.08 26.18
CA SER A 25 30.66 -2.86 25.06
C SER A 25 29.83 -4.13 24.90
N SER A 26 28.73 -4.24 25.67
CA SER A 26 27.62 -5.12 25.34
C SER A 26 27.01 -4.54 24.07
N GLY A 27 27.49 -5.00 22.89
CA GLY A 27 26.81 -4.79 21.63
C GLY A 27 25.42 -5.34 21.80
N GLU A 28 24.43 -4.44 21.85
CA GLU A 28 23.05 -4.85 21.61
C GLU A 28 23.03 -5.61 20.29
N PRO A 29 22.38 -6.81 20.22
CA PRO A 29 22.18 -7.48 18.96
C PRO A 29 21.54 -6.45 18.04
N GLY A 30 22.25 -6.12 16.95
CA GLY A 30 21.87 -5.06 16.04
C GLY A 30 20.41 -5.22 15.64
N ARG A 31 19.58 -4.27 16.06
CA ARG A 31 18.22 -4.16 15.61
C ARG A 31 18.30 -4.03 14.10
N GLU A 32 17.90 -5.09 13.39
CA GLU A 32 17.83 -5.10 11.94
C GLU A 32 17.08 -3.81 11.52
N PRO A 33 17.65 -2.97 10.64
CA PRO A 33 16.98 -1.73 10.27
C PRO A 33 15.62 -2.08 9.68
N ALA A 34 14.58 -1.55 10.28
CA ALA A 34 13.22 -1.75 9.78
C ALA A 34 13.19 -1.42 8.29
N ALA A 35 12.69 -2.35 7.48
CA ALA A 35 12.59 -2.14 6.04
C ALA A 35 11.80 -0.85 5.78
N LEU A 36 12.39 0.05 4.99
CA LEU A 36 11.75 1.33 4.66
C LEU A 36 10.55 1.06 3.75
N ASP A 37 9.35 1.36 4.21
CA ASP A 37 8.16 1.37 3.36
C ASP A 37 8.11 2.67 2.56
N VAL A 38 8.79 2.66 1.40
CA VAL A 38 8.88 3.81 0.51
C VAL A 38 7.65 3.83 -0.40
N ARG A 39 6.85 4.89 -0.32
CA ARG A 39 5.64 5.05 -1.14
C ARG A 39 5.58 6.45 -1.73
N PRO A 40 5.09 6.63 -2.97
CA PRO A 40 4.91 7.94 -3.57
C PRO A 40 4.04 8.85 -2.70
N LEU A 41 4.29 10.16 -2.80
CA LEU A 41 3.55 11.20 -2.09
C LEU A 41 3.58 10.99 -0.57
N SER A 42 4.71 10.48 -0.04
CA SER A 42 4.87 10.13 1.39
C SER A 42 3.77 9.20 1.91
N GLY A 43 3.26 8.31 1.07
CA GLY A 43 2.21 7.36 1.40
C GLY A 43 0.82 7.98 1.54
N ALA A 44 0.58 9.18 0.99
CA ALA A 44 -0.73 9.84 1.09
C ALA A 44 -1.89 9.02 0.49
N THR A 45 -1.60 8.13 -0.46
CA THR A 45 -2.58 7.22 -1.09
C THR A 45 -2.65 5.84 -0.43
N ALA A 46 -1.78 5.57 0.56
CA ALA A 46 -1.73 4.28 1.24
C ALA A 46 -2.61 4.30 2.50
N PHE A 47 -3.55 3.37 2.55
CA PHE A 47 -4.41 3.13 3.70
C PHE A 47 -4.30 1.66 4.10
N SER A 48 -4.53 1.34 5.37
CA SER A 48 -4.56 -0.04 5.81
C SER A 48 -5.68 -0.81 5.08
N HIS A 49 -5.56 -2.14 5.04
CA HIS A 49 -6.64 -2.97 4.50
C HIS A 49 -7.98 -2.70 5.21
N VAL A 50 -7.96 -2.64 6.53
CA VAL A 50 -9.16 -2.38 7.33
C VAL A 50 -9.79 -1.02 6.97
N ASP A 51 -8.98 0.03 6.85
CA ASP A 51 -9.47 1.35 6.47
C ASP A 51 -9.99 1.38 5.04
N SER A 52 -9.33 0.67 4.12
CA SER A 52 -9.77 0.56 2.73
C SER A 52 -11.14 -0.12 2.62
N VAL A 53 -11.35 -1.21 3.38
CA VAL A 53 -12.66 -1.89 3.46
C VAL A 53 -13.72 -0.97 4.04
N ARG A 54 -13.44 -0.27 5.15
CA ARG A 54 -14.38 0.67 5.77
C ARG A 54 -14.79 1.80 4.83
N LEU A 55 -13.85 2.35 4.08
CA LEU A 55 -14.13 3.40 3.09
C LEU A 55 -14.99 2.85 1.96
N HIS A 56 -14.65 1.69 1.42
CA HIS A 56 -15.43 1.02 0.38
C HIS A 56 -16.88 0.73 0.83
N ASP A 57 -17.05 0.21 2.03
CA ASP A 57 -18.39 -0.07 2.57
C ASP A 57 -19.24 1.21 2.72
N ARG A 58 -18.60 2.35 3.02
CA ARG A 58 -19.30 3.64 3.06
C ARG A 58 -19.71 4.11 1.66
N GLU A 59 -18.80 4.00 0.69
CA GLU A 59 -19.09 4.31 -0.71
C GLU A 59 -20.27 3.47 -1.22
N GLU A 60 -20.23 2.17 -0.99
CA GLU A 60 -21.26 1.24 -1.44
C GLU A 60 -22.63 1.48 -0.77
N ARG A 61 -22.65 1.85 0.52
CA ARG A 61 -23.90 2.28 1.18
C ARG A 61 -24.49 3.53 0.54
N ALA A 62 -23.68 4.55 0.25
CA ALA A 62 -24.11 5.77 -0.39
C ALA A 62 -24.58 5.52 -1.82
N VAL A 63 -23.89 4.68 -2.60
CA VAL A 63 -24.32 4.24 -3.94
C VAL A 63 -25.67 3.52 -3.85
N THR A 64 -25.81 2.58 -2.92
CA THR A 64 -27.06 1.82 -2.71
C THR A 64 -28.23 2.75 -2.40
N ALA A 65 -28.06 3.69 -1.48
CA ALA A 65 -29.09 4.66 -1.12
C ALA A 65 -29.49 5.52 -2.32
N CYS A 66 -28.53 6.02 -3.09
CA CYS A 66 -28.76 6.80 -4.30
C CYS A 66 -29.51 6.00 -5.38
N MET A 67 -29.12 4.74 -5.65
CA MET A 67 -29.76 3.87 -6.64
C MET A 67 -31.19 3.53 -6.23
N THR A 68 -31.42 3.20 -4.95
CA THR A 68 -32.75 2.95 -4.40
C THR A 68 -33.66 4.18 -4.53
N ALA A 69 -33.17 5.37 -4.23
CA ALA A 69 -33.91 6.62 -4.40
C ALA A 69 -34.31 6.90 -5.86
N ARG A 70 -33.63 6.28 -6.83
CA ARG A 70 -33.95 6.31 -8.26
C ARG A 70 -34.79 5.13 -8.75
N GLY A 71 -35.28 4.30 -7.84
CA GLY A 71 -36.07 3.11 -8.18
C GLY A 71 -35.26 2.01 -8.87
N GLN A 72 -33.93 1.99 -8.67
CA GLN A 72 -33.06 0.97 -9.26
C GLN A 72 -32.60 -0.01 -8.17
N GLU A 73 -32.76 -1.31 -8.45
CA GLU A 73 -32.16 -2.35 -7.59
C GLU A 73 -30.65 -2.32 -7.73
N TYR A 74 -29.94 -2.18 -6.60
CA TYR A 74 -28.48 -2.23 -6.53
C TYR A 74 -28.03 -3.13 -5.38
N THR A 75 -27.10 -4.01 -5.66
CA THR A 75 -26.45 -4.84 -4.64
C THR A 75 -25.05 -4.29 -4.41
N ALA A 76 -24.79 -3.90 -3.18
CA ALA A 76 -23.47 -3.42 -2.76
C ALA A 76 -22.38 -4.43 -3.15
N GLN A 77 -21.32 -3.95 -3.72
CA GLN A 77 -20.19 -4.79 -4.13
C GLN A 77 -19.29 -5.02 -2.91
N PRO A 78 -18.89 -6.27 -2.61
CA PRO A 78 -17.97 -6.52 -1.53
C PRO A 78 -16.60 -5.88 -1.84
N ALA A 79 -15.92 -5.41 -0.80
CA ALA A 79 -14.54 -4.98 -0.95
C ALA A 79 -13.67 -6.18 -1.36
N ILE A 80 -13.14 -6.18 -2.58
CA ILE A 80 -12.23 -7.22 -3.09
C ILE A 80 -10.78 -6.95 -2.63
N ALA A 81 -10.59 -5.99 -1.74
CA ALA A 81 -9.26 -5.68 -1.25
C ALA A 81 -8.75 -6.83 -0.37
N SER A 82 -7.72 -7.53 -0.84
CA SER A 82 -6.93 -8.39 0.04
C SER A 82 -6.07 -7.52 0.96
N ALA A 83 -5.84 -7.96 2.20
CA ALA A 83 -4.83 -7.34 3.07
C ALA A 83 -3.48 -7.28 2.34
N ARG A 84 -3.19 -8.30 1.54
CA ARG A 84 -1.99 -8.41 0.70
C ARG A 84 -1.93 -7.33 -0.38
N GLY A 85 -3.04 -7.06 -1.07
CA GLY A 85 -3.12 -6.02 -2.10
C GLY A 85 -2.91 -4.62 -1.53
N ALA A 86 -3.54 -4.30 -0.40
CA ALA A 86 -3.40 -3.01 0.28
C ALA A 86 -1.95 -2.75 0.76
N GLU A 87 -1.22 -3.80 1.11
CA GLU A 87 0.16 -3.73 1.56
C GLU A 87 1.19 -3.79 0.42
N THR A 88 0.77 -4.00 -0.82
CA THR A 88 1.69 -4.05 -1.96
C THR A 88 2.40 -2.72 -2.13
N ASN A 89 3.74 -2.79 -2.14
CA ASN A 89 4.56 -1.60 -2.40
C ASN A 89 4.57 -1.30 -3.90
N PRO A 90 4.27 -0.05 -4.32
CA PRO A 90 4.16 0.29 -5.75
C PRO A 90 5.48 0.19 -6.52
N TYR A 91 6.63 0.26 -5.85
CA TYR A 91 7.94 0.00 -6.46
C TYR A 91 8.30 -1.49 -6.49
N GLY A 92 7.49 -2.36 -5.89
CA GLY A 92 7.79 -3.78 -5.75
C GLY A 92 8.76 -4.11 -4.62
N LEU A 93 9.01 -3.16 -3.70
CA LEU A 93 9.85 -3.40 -2.53
C LEU A 93 9.19 -4.41 -1.59
N LEU A 94 10.01 -5.31 -1.04
CA LEU A 94 9.59 -6.37 -0.12
C LEU A 94 10.27 -6.22 1.24
N THR A 95 9.51 -6.47 2.31
CA THR A 95 10.09 -6.72 3.63
C THR A 95 10.38 -8.21 3.79
N PRO A 96 11.40 -8.62 4.58
CA PRO A 96 11.65 -10.02 4.88
C PRO A 96 10.44 -10.75 5.46
N GLN A 97 9.69 -10.08 6.34
CA GLN A 97 8.50 -10.63 6.96
C GLN A 97 7.41 -10.95 5.92
N ARG A 98 7.18 -10.03 4.98
CA ARG A 98 6.21 -10.23 3.92
C ARG A 98 6.66 -11.33 2.95
N ALA A 99 7.93 -11.31 2.55
CA ALA A 99 8.49 -12.34 1.66
C ALA A 99 8.34 -13.75 2.25
N ALA A 100 8.59 -13.90 3.55
CA ALA A 100 8.47 -15.19 4.25
C ALA A 100 7.01 -15.63 4.43
N ALA A 101 6.08 -14.71 4.65
CA ALA A 101 4.68 -15.04 4.91
C ALA A 101 3.86 -15.29 3.64
N ASP A 102 4.06 -14.47 2.62
CA ASP A 102 3.20 -14.39 1.45
C ASP A 102 3.92 -14.48 0.10
N GLY A 103 5.25 -14.55 0.10
CA GLY A 103 6.00 -14.43 -1.14
C GLY A 103 5.77 -13.06 -1.81
N TYR A 104 5.47 -13.08 -3.09
CA TYR A 104 5.01 -11.89 -3.83
C TYR A 104 3.49 -11.67 -3.72
N GLY A 105 2.76 -12.64 -3.21
CA GLY A 105 1.32 -12.65 -3.09
C GLY A 105 0.56 -13.23 -4.29
N ILE A 106 1.25 -13.84 -5.26
CA ILE A 106 0.66 -14.36 -6.52
C ILE A 106 -0.34 -15.48 -6.26
N VAL A 107 0.11 -16.53 -5.57
CA VAL A 107 -0.75 -17.68 -5.25
C VAL A 107 -1.82 -17.29 -4.25
N GLY A 108 -1.47 -16.47 -3.25
CA GLY A 108 -2.41 -16.00 -2.24
C GLY A 108 -3.55 -15.16 -2.83
N GLU A 109 -3.26 -14.26 -3.76
CA GLU A 109 -4.27 -13.46 -4.47
C GLU A 109 -5.16 -14.34 -5.33
N TYR A 110 -4.58 -15.29 -6.08
CA TYR A 110 -5.36 -16.25 -6.86
C TYR A 110 -6.35 -17.04 -5.98
N LEU A 111 -5.91 -17.54 -4.82
CA LEU A 111 -6.79 -18.29 -3.91
C LEU A 111 -7.92 -17.42 -3.36
N LEU A 112 -7.64 -16.17 -3.03
CA LEU A 112 -8.64 -15.21 -2.58
C LEU A 112 -9.70 -14.97 -3.68
N LEU A 113 -9.26 -14.64 -4.88
CA LEU A 113 -10.16 -14.36 -6.02
C LEU A 113 -11.00 -15.59 -6.39
N ARG A 114 -10.42 -16.80 -6.34
CA ARG A 114 -11.13 -18.04 -6.58
C ARG A 114 -12.23 -18.31 -5.54
N SER A 115 -11.99 -17.89 -4.28
CA SER A 115 -12.95 -18.08 -3.19
C SER A 115 -14.04 -17.00 -3.14
N THR A 116 -13.86 -15.90 -3.88
CA THR A 116 -14.81 -14.80 -3.94
C THR A 116 -15.66 -14.93 -5.21
N PRO A 117 -16.92 -15.40 -5.12
CA PRO A 117 -17.74 -15.54 -6.32
C PRO A 117 -17.96 -14.17 -6.97
N PRO A 118 -17.85 -14.08 -8.29
CA PRO A 118 -18.17 -12.84 -8.98
C PRO A 118 -19.64 -12.47 -8.69
N PRO A 119 -19.94 -11.17 -8.58
CA PRO A 119 -21.33 -10.72 -8.47
C PRO A 119 -22.16 -11.30 -9.62
N ALA A 120 -23.37 -11.76 -9.32
CA ALA A 120 -24.27 -12.28 -10.34
C ALA A 120 -24.49 -11.22 -11.43
N ASP A 121 -24.04 -11.52 -12.64
CA ASP A 121 -24.13 -10.61 -13.79
C ASP A 121 -25.57 -10.63 -14.32
N LYS A 122 -26.42 -9.77 -13.74
CA LYS A 122 -27.77 -9.54 -14.24
C LYS A 122 -27.71 -8.52 -15.38
N PRO A 123 -28.40 -8.74 -16.50
CA PRO A 123 -28.50 -7.75 -17.56
C PRO A 123 -28.96 -6.39 -17.00
N ARG A 124 -28.16 -5.35 -17.23
CA ARG A 124 -28.44 -4.01 -16.72
C ARG A 124 -29.09 -3.17 -17.81
N THR A 125 -30.21 -2.53 -17.49
CA THR A 125 -30.88 -1.60 -18.41
C THR A 125 -30.05 -0.32 -18.62
N LYS A 126 -30.30 0.38 -19.73
CA LYS A 126 -29.68 1.69 -19.95
C LYS A 126 -30.02 2.68 -18.83
N ALA A 127 -31.26 2.64 -18.32
CA ALA A 127 -31.69 3.47 -17.21
C ALA A 127 -30.88 3.16 -15.93
N TRP A 128 -30.62 1.89 -15.64
CA TRP A 128 -29.78 1.47 -14.51
C TRP A 128 -28.35 1.98 -14.67
N GLN A 129 -27.75 1.82 -15.86
CA GLN A 129 -26.40 2.31 -16.14
C GLN A 129 -26.31 3.83 -15.98
N GLN A 130 -27.29 4.57 -16.53
CA GLN A 130 -27.34 6.03 -16.38
C GLN A 130 -27.56 6.47 -14.93
N ALA A 131 -28.37 5.73 -14.16
CA ALA A 131 -28.52 6.00 -12.74
C ALA A 131 -27.18 5.83 -11.99
N LEU A 132 -26.42 4.77 -12.29
CA LEU A 132 -25.16 4.48 -11.63
C LEU A 132 -24.02 5.41 -12.05
N THR A 133 -23.76 5.51 -13.36
CA THR A 133 -22.59 6.22 -13.90
C THR A 133 -22.88 7.64 -14.39
N GLY A 134 -24.16 8.02 -14.49
CA GLY A 134 -24.62 9.30 -14.99
C GLY A 134 -24.83 9.37 -16.48
N THR A 135 -25.23 10.54 -16.94
CA THR A 135 -25.62 10.81 -18.32
C THR A 135 -24.54 11.58 -19.08
N ALA A 136 -24.64 11.59 -20.41
CA ALA A 136 -23.71 12.31 -21.28
C ALA A 136 -23.86 13.84 -21.12
N GLU A 137 -25.05 14.30 -20.82
CA GLU A 137 -25.42 15.71 -20.65
C GLU A 137 -24.71 16.34 -19.45
N HIS A 138 -24.39 15.53 -18.43
CA HIS A 138 -23.71 15.96 -17.21
C HIS A 138 -22.25 15.51 -17.16
N ARG A 139 -21.68 15.21 -18.32
CA ARG A 139 -20.28 14.75 -18.42
C ARG A 139 -19.31 15.91 -18.27
N VAL A 140 -18.34 15.73 -17.37
CA VAL A 140 -17.23 16.65 -17.14
C VAL A 140 -15.95 16.01 -17.63
N THR A 141 -15.10 16.78 -18.29
CA THR A 141 -13.74 16.38 -18.65
C THR A 141 -12.76 17.07 -17.72
N LEU A 142 -12.01 16.29 -16.97
CA LEU A 142 -10.92 16.73 -16.11
C LEU A 142 -9.59 16.54 -16.84
N GLN A 143 -8.86 17.64 -17.07
CA GLN A 143 -7.50 17.58 -17.58
C GLN A 143 -6.52 17.32 -16.44
N LEU A 144 -5.74 16.27 -16.58
CA LEU A 144 -4.69 15.88 -15.63
C LEU A 144 -3.31 16.28 -16.15
N PRO A 145 -2.30 16.40 -15.28
CA PRO A 145 -0.92 16.64 -15.69
C PRO A 145 -0.46 15.62 -16.73
N GLY A 146 0.40 16.06 -17.67
CA GLY A 146 0.87 15.20 -18.75
C GLY A 146 -0.14 14.96 -19.87
N GLY A 147 -1.20 15.79 -19.99
CA GLY A 147 -2.15 15.76 -21.11
C GLY A 147 -3.18 14.61 -21.06
N THR A 148 -3.28 13.90 -19.94
CA THR A 148 -4.29 12.85 -19.75
C THR A 148 -5.65 13.49 -19.42
N ASN A 149 -6.71 13.04 -20.08
CA ASN A 149 -8.08 13.44 -19.78
C ASN A 149 -8.85 12.31 -19.11
N VAL A 150 -9.56 12.63 -18.04
CA VAL A 150 -10.50 11.73 -17.36
C VAL A 150 -11.89 12.31 -17.50
N GLN A 151 -12.88 11.47 -17.80
CA GLN A 151 -14.27 11.88 -17.89
C GLN A 151 -15.12 11.19 -16.83
N TYR A 152 -16.02 11.92 -16.22
CA TYR A 152 -17.04 11.39 -15.32
C TYR A 152 -18.32 12.22 -15.45
N SER A 153 -19.46 11.64 -15.09
CA SER A 153 -20.73 12.40 -15.08
C SER A 153 -21.12 12.73 -13.64
N THR A 154 -21.46 13.98 -13.39
CA THR A 154 -21.73 14.49 -12.04
C THR A 154 -23.08 14.04 -11.46
N ASP A 155 -24.00 13.60 -12.32
CA ASP A 155 -25.34 13.15 -11.96
C ASP A 155 -25.44 11.66 -11.63
N GLY A 156 -24.39 10.85 -11.87
CA GLY A 156 -24.34 9.42 -11.51
C GLY A 156 -24.28 9.18 -9.99
N CYS A 157 -24.83 8.04 -9.54
CA CYS A 157 -24.82 7.67 -8.14
C CYS A 157 -23.40 7.46 -7.60
N ILE A 158 -22.47 6.96 -8.40
CA ILE A 158 -21.04 6.87 -8.01
C ILE A 158 -20.48 8.24 -7.69
N ALA A 159 -20.64 9.22 -8.60
CA ALA A 159 -20.09 10.55 -8.40
C ALA A 159 -20.74 11.28 -7.20
N ARG A 160 -22.02 11.05 -6.96
CA ARG A 160 -22.76 11.60 -5.82
C ARG A 160 -22.34 10.96 -4.50
N ALA A 161 -22.23 9.62 -4.46
CA ALA A 161 -21.76 8.89 -3.28
C ALA A 161 -20.34 9.33 -2.88
N ASN A 162 -19.44 9.46 -3.86
CA ASN A 162 -18.09 9.96 -3.62
C ASN A 162 -18.11 11.39 -3.05
N ALA A 163 -18.97 12.26 -3.58
CA ALA A 163 -19.09 13.63 -3.05
C ALA A 163 -19.71 13.67 -1.65
N GLU A 164 -20.61 12.76 -1.33
CA GLU A 164 -21.20 12.59 -0.01
C GLU A 164 -20.17 12.08 1.01
N VAL A 165 -19.44 11.03 0.68
CA VAL A 165 -18.46 10.39 1.59
C VAL A 165 -17.22 11.25 1.80
N TYR A 166 -16.68 11.86 0.75
CA TYR A 166 -15.37 12.54 0.79
C TYR A 166 -15.46 14.06 0.63
N GLY A 167 -16.62 14.56 0.24
CA GLY A 167 -16.85 15.98 -0.05
C GLY A 167 -16.88 16.30 -1.55
N PRO A 168 -17.46 17.46 -1.91
CA PRO A 168 -17.88 17.78 -3.29
C PRO A 168 -16.74 17.88 -4.32
N LYS A 169 -15.49 18.00 -3.87
CA LYS A 169 -14.30 18.06 -4.73
C LYS A 169 -13.64 16.72 -4.99
N TRP A 170 -14.16 15.63 -4.41
CA TRP A 170 -13.51 14.32 -4.46
C TRP A 170 -13.26 13.83 -5.88
N ASN A 171 -14.25 13.91 -6.75
CA ASN A 171 -14.15 13.46 -8.15
C ASN A 171 -13.07 14.21 -8.97
N THR A 172 -12.48 15.26 -8.42
CA THR A 172 -11.32 15.97 -8.97
C THR A 172 -10.04 15.64 -8.20
N LEU A 173 -10.12 15.55 -6.86
CA LEU A 173 -8.96 15.33 -5.98
C LEU A 173 -8.34 13.95 -6.19
N GLU A 174 -9.17 12.92 -6.26
CA GLU A 174 -8.69 11.54 -6.36
C GLU A 174 -7.94 11.28 -7.68
N PRO A 175 -8.52 11.54 -8.88
CA PRO A 175 -7.82 11.30 -10.13
C PRO A 175 -6.52 12.10 -10.24
N LEU A 176 -6.51 13.34 -9.74
CA LEU A 176 -5.32 14.18 -9.76
C LEU A 176 -4.23 13.63 -8.82
N THR A 177 -4.59 13.21 -7.61
CA THR A 177 -3.64 12.66 -6.65
C THR A 177 -3.06 11.34 -7.15
N MET A 178 -3.89 10.44 -7.70
CA MET A 178 -3.44 9.19 -8.30
C MET A 178 -2.52 9.42 -9.49
N LYS A 179 -2.84 10.42 -10.35
CA LYS A 179 -1.97 10.80 -11.47
C LYS A 179 -0.61 11.31 -10.97
N LEU A 180 -0.57 12.13 -9.92
CA LEU A 180 0.68 12.62 -9.34
C LEU A 180 1.52 11.47 -8.76
N ALA A 181 0.90 10.51 -8.07
CA ALA A 181 1.59 9.31 -7.56
C ALA A 181 2.23 8.51 -8.70
N ASN A 182 1.47 8.25 -9.78
CA ASN A 182 1.96 7.52 -10.94
C ASN A 182 3.07 8.29 -11.68
N MET A 183 3.01 9.62 -11.72
CA MET A 183 4.09 10.44 -12.31
C MET A 183 5.37 10.35 -11.47
N VAL A 184 5.27 10.35 -10.14
CA VAL A 184 6.43 10.15 -9.26
C VAL A 184 7.04 8.78 -9.50
N LEU A 185 6.23 7.71 -9.53
CA LEU A 185 6.69 6.34 -9.83
C LEU A 185 7.46 6.28 -11.15
N ALA A 186 6.83 6.70 -12.23
CA ALA A 186 7.44 6.65 -13.57
C ALA A 186 8.74 7.46 -13.64
N THR A 187 8.75 8.65 -13.01
CA THR A 187 9.96 9.50 -13.03
C THR A 187 11.09 8.87 -12.20
N VAL A 188 10.79 8.24 -11.06
CA VAL A 188 11.79 7.52 -10.25
C VAL A 188 12.42 6.38 -11.03
N GLU A 189 11.63 5.60 -11.78
CA GLU A 189 12.10 4.48 -12.56
C GLU A 189 13.05 4.91 -13.73
N GLU A 190 12.89 6.14 -14.22
CA GLU A 190 13.75 6.70 -15.25
C GLU A 190 15.08 7.27 -14.70
N GLU A 191 15.16 7.55 -13.43
CA GLU A 191 16.34 8.18 -12.82
C GLU A 191 17.59 7.28 -12.86
N PRO A 192 18.75 7.80 -13.29
CA PRO A 192 19.99 7.02 -13.39
C PRO A 192 20.41 6.39 -12.06
N ALA A 193 20.14 7.06 -10.93
CA ALA A 193 20.47 6.57 -9.60
C ALA A 193 19.62 5.35 -9.21
N TYR A 194 18.32 5.34 -9.54
CA TYR A 194 17.45 4.18 -9.40
C TYR A 194 17.94 3.02 -10.25
N ARG A 195 18.19 3.24 -11.54
CA ARG A 195 18.69 2.20 -12.44
C ARG A 195 20.04 1.61 -12.00
N LYS A 196 20.92 2.44 -11.41
CA LYS A 196 22.17 1.96 -10.82
C LYS A 196 21.93 1.06 -9.61
N ALA A 197 20.98 1.41 -8.73
CA ALA A 197 20.61 0.58 -7.58
C ALA A 197 19.98 -0.75 -8.04
N LEU A 198 19.09 -0.70 -9.02
CA LEU A 198 18.45 -1.87 -9.60
C LEU A 198 19.46 -2.84 -10.23
N ARG A 199 20.49 -2.35 -10.92
CA ARG A 199 21.57 -3.23 -11.44
C ARG A 199 22.33 -3.97 -10.35
N ARG A 200 22.57 -3.33 -9.18
CA ARG A 200 23.21 -4.02 -8.04
C ARG A 200 22.31 -5.12 -7.49
N TRP A 201 21.02 -4.85 -7.35
CA TRP A 201 20.02 -5.81 -6.94
C TRP A 201 19.93 -6.97 -7.95
N SER A 202 19.84 -6.72 -9.24
CA SER A 202 19.81 -7.73 -10.31
C SER A 202 21.02 -8.65 -10.28
N ALA A 203 22.22 -8.09 -10.04
CA ALA A 203 23.44 -8.89 -9.88
C ALA A 203 23.39 -9.80 -8.65
N CYS A 204 22.78 -9.34 -7.53
CA CYS A 204 22.54 -10.17 -6.35
C CYS A 204 21.54 -11.30 -6.67
N MET A 205 20.42 -10.99 -7.32
CA MET A 205 19.42 -11.99 -7.73
C MET A 205 20.01 -13.08 -8.62
N THR A 206 20.88 -12.70 -9.56
CA THR A 206 21.60 -13.67 -10.41
C THR A 206 22.47 -14.60 -9.58
N LYS A 207 23.20 -14.08 -8.59
CA LYS A 207 24.05 -14.87 -7.68
C LYS A 207 23.25 -15.80 -6.76
N SER A 208 22.02 -15.41 -6.41
CA SER A 208 21.13 -16.22 -5.59
C SER A 208 20.33 -17.28 -6.37
N GLY A 209 20.58 -17.43 -7.69
CA GLY A 209 19.90 -18.41 -8.53
C GLY A 209 18.54 -17.96 -9.09
N HIS A 210 18.14 -16.70 -8.85
CA HIS A 210 16.88 -16.13 -9.32
C HIS A 210 17.11 -14.93 -10.26
N PRO A 211 17.72 -15.13 -11.45
CA PRO A 211 18.09 -14.02 -12.31
C PRO A 211 16.87 -13.20 -12.76
N ALA A 212 16.92 -11.89 -12.53
CA ALA A 212 15.86 -10.96 -12.92
C ALA A 212 16.48 -9.60 -13.29
N ALA A 213 15.97 -8.98 -14.35
CA ALA A 213 16.44 -7.67 -14.80
C ALA A 213 15.87 -6.53 -13.93
N ASP A 214 14.64 -6.69 -13.48
CA ASP A 214 13.90 -5.75 -12.63
C ASP A 214 12.92 -6.49 -11.70
N LEU A 215 12.29 -5.74 -10.79
CA LEU A 215 11.38 -6.28 -9.79
C LEU A 215 10.12 -6.93 -10.37
N GLN A 216 9.69 -6.53 -11.58
CA GLN A 216 8.58 -7.18 -12.29
C GLN A 216 9.05 -8.48 -12.95
N ALA A 217 10.24 -8.47 -13.55
CA ALA A 217 10.83 -9.65 -14.16
C ALA A 217 11.05 -10.80 -13.14
N ALA A 218 11.27 -10.47 -11.86
CA ALA A 218 11.37 -11.49 -10.79
C ALA A 218 10.06 -12.26 -10.59
N ARG A 219 8.91 -11.62 -10.82
CA ARG A 219 7.58 -12.21 -10.67
C ARG A 219 7.06 -12.90 -11.93
N ALA A 220 7.59 -12.51 -13.09
CA ALA A 220 7.08 -12.95 -14.39
C ALA A 220 7.07 -14.49 -14.58
N PRO A 221 8.11 -15.27 -14.22
CA PRO A 221 8.10 -16.72 -14.36
C PRO A 221 7.01 -17.40 -13.51
N LEU A 222 6.75 -16.89 -12.32
CA LEU A 222 5.73 -17.43 -11.40
C LEU A 222 4.32 -17.14 -11.95
N ASN A 223 4.07 -15.92 -12.38
CA ASN A 223 2.82 -15.54 -13.03
C ASN A 223 2.54 -16.38 -14.29
N ALA A 224 3.56 -16.68 -15.09
CA ALA A 224 3.41 -17.50 -16.29
C ALA A 224 3.04 -18.97 -15.96
N ARG A 225 3.46 -19.49 -14.83
CA ARG A 225 3.14 -20.85 -14.37
C ARG A 225 1.75 -20.97 -13.72
N LEU A 226 1.22 -19.88 -13.16
CA LEU A 226 -0.03 -19.89 -12.40
C LEU A 226 -1.22 -20.51 -13.15
N PRO A 227 -1.51 -20.21 -14.44
CA PRO A 227 -2.66 -20.78 -15.12
C PRO A 227 -2.62 -22.32 -15.28
N ALA A 228 -1.42 -22.90 -15.34
CA ALA A 228 -1.24 -24.35 -15.38
C ALA A 228 -1.39 -24.94 -13.96
N ALA A 229 -0.65 -24.38 -12.99
CA ALA A 229 -0.65 -24.81 -11.59
C ALA A 229 -2.04 -24.69 -10.93
N ALA A 230 -2.85 -23.72 -11.37
CA ALA A 230 -4.21 -23.51 -10.88
C ALA A 230 -5.18 -24.69 -11.13
N LYS A 231 -4.82 -25.64 -11.98
CA LYS A 231 -5.63 -26.84 -12.31
C LYS A 231 -5.37 -28.00 -11.38
N ASP A 232 -4.29 -27.97 -10.63
CA ASP A 232 -3.87 -29.03 -9.71
C ASP A 232 -3.42 -28.43 -8.38
N GLU A 233 -3.96 -28.96 -7.29
CA GLU A 233 -3.71 -28.46 -5.93
C GLU A 233 -2.26 -28.69 -5.48
N GLU A 234 -1.60 -29.76 -5.92
CA GLU A 234 -0.20 -30.04 -5.56
C GLU A 234 0.74 -29.13 -6.33
N GLU A 235 0.49 -28.94 -7.63
CA GLU A 235 1.24 -27.97 -8.44
C GLU A 235 1.06 -26.54 -7.95
N LEU A 236 -0.14 -26.16 -7.51
CA LEU A 236 -0.40 -24.84 -6.94
C LEU A 236 0.37 -24.64 -5.62
N ARG A 237 0.42 -25.65 -4.75
CA ARG A 237 1.23 -25.61 -3.53
C ARG A 237 2.73 -25.58 -3.85
N ALA A 238 3.18 -26.30 -4.88
CA ALA A 238 4.56 -26.24 -5.32
C ALA A 238 4.93 -24.86 -5.83
N LEU A 239 4.07 -24.24 -6.66
CA LEU A 239 4.24 -22.86 -7.11
C LEU A 239 4.32 -21.88 -5.94
N GLY A 240 3.49 -22.05 -4.89
CA GLY A 240 3.54 -21.20 -3.69
C GLY A 240 4.85 -21.34 -2.91
N ARG A 241 5.45 -22.54 -2.84
CA ARG A 241 6.77 -22.71 -2.22
C ARG A 241 7.87 -22.03 -3.02
N ASP A 242 7.87 -22.20 -4.35
CA ASP A 242 8.82 -21.54 -5.26
C ASP A 242 8.68 -20.01 -5.18
N GLU A 243 7.46 -19.50 -5.06
CA GLU A 243 7.18 -18.09 -4.89
C GLU A 243 7.81 -17.54 -3.61
N ILE A 244 7.60 -18.22 -2.47
CA ILE A 244 8.19 -17.82 -1.17
C ILE A 244 9.71 -17.89 -1.22
N GLU A 245 10.30 -18.90 -1.85
CA GLU A 245 11.75 -19.01 -2.01
C GLU A 245 12.32 -17.83 -2.80
N ALA A 246 11.75 -17.55 -3.98
CA ALA A 246 12.16 -16.44 -4.84
C ALA A 246 11.99 -15.08 -4.14
N ALA A 247 10.87 -14.87 -3.45
CA ALA A 247 10.60 -13.63 -2.72
C ALA A 247 11.56 -13.42 -1.53
N ASN A 248 11.93 -14.49 -0.82
CA ASN A 248 12.94 -14.41 0.24
C ASN A 248 14.32 -14.07 -0.31
N ALA A 249 14.71 -14.62 -1.47
CA ALA A 249 15.95 -14.22 -2.14
C ALA A 249 15.91 -12.76 -2.57
N ASP A 250 14.80 -12.31 -3.13
CA ASP A 250 14.57 -10.91 -3.53
C ASP A 250 14.66 -9.96 -2.33
N ALA A 251 13.94 -10.23 -1.23
CA ALA A 251 13.97 -9.40 -0.03
C ALA A 251 15.40 -9.29 0.55
N ARG A 252 16.15 -10.39 0.60
CA ARG A 252 17.57 -10.36 1.01
C ARG A 252 18.41 -9.50 0.08
N CYS A 253 18.26 -9.66 -1.24
CA CYS A 253 18.98 -8.86 -2.22
C CYS A 253 18.62 -7.37 -2.15
N GLN A 254 17.37 -7.03 -1.87
CA GLN A 254 16.95 -5.65 -1.64
C GLN A 254 17.62 -5.04 -0.40
N MET A 255 17.74 -5.80 0.69
CA MET A 255 18.45 -5.37 1.90
C MET A 255 19.95 -5.21 1.67
N ASP A 256 20.61 -6.24 1.12
CA ASP A 256 22.07 -6.27 0.92
C ASP A 256 22.54 -5.15 -0.02
N THR A 257 21.71 -4.74 -0.96
CA THR A 257 21.99 -3.65 -1.90
C THR A 257 21.45 -2.29 -1.46
N ALA A 258 20.78 -2.23 -0.32
CA ALA A 258 20.10 -1.03 0.19
C ALA A 258 19.15 -0.41 -0.85
N LEU A 259 18.40 -1.26 -1.60
CA LEU A 259 17.55 -0.79 -2.70
C LEU A 259 16.47 0.17 -2.20
N ALA A 260 15.76 -0.15 -1.12
CA ALA A 260 14.71 0.71 -0.57
C ALA A 260 15.22 2.11 -0.20
N LYS A 261 16.45 2.19 0.38
CA LYS A 261 17.08 3.49 0.67
C LYS A 261 17.37 4.27 -0.61
N ALA A 262 17.89 3.62 -1.63
CA ALA A 262 18.17 4.27 -2.91
C ALA A 262 16.88 4.79 -3.57
N VAL A 263 15.80 4.01 -3.53
CA VAL A 263 14.47 4.44 -4.02
C VAL A 263 13.98 5.66 -3.24
N ALA A 264 14.08 5.63 -1.89
CA ALA A 264 13.67 6.74 -1.05
C ALA A 264 14.43 8.04 -1.34
N ASP A 265 15.75 7.95 -1.56
CA ASP A 265 16.58 9.09 -1.86
C ASP A 265 16.20 9.71 -3.23
N VAL A 266 16.02 8.86 -4.24
CA VAL A 266 15.59 9.28 -5.59
C VAL A 266 14.18 9.87 -5.56
N GLN A 267 13.24 9.22 -4.88
CA GLN A 267 11.86 9.70 -4.77
C GLN A 267 11.80 11.11 -4.16
N ARG A 268 12.51 11.35 -3.06
CA ARG A 268 12.53 12.68 -2.43
C ARG A 268 13.00 13.77 -3.40
N GLU A 269 14.00 13.48 -4.21
CA GLU A 269 14.52 14.45 -5.20
C GLU A 269 13.51 14.66 -6.33
N VAL A 270 12.88 13.59 -6.83
CA VAL A 270 11.82 13.65 -7.85
C VAL A 270 10.62 14.46 -7.33
N GLU A 271 10.13 14.16 -6.13
CA GLU A 271 9.00 14.88 -5.54
C GLU A 271 9.32 16.36 -5.30
N ARG A 272 10.54 16.68 -4.91
CA ARG A 272 10.98 18.06 -4.73
C ARG A 272 10.90 18.85 -6.04
N LYS A 273 11.25 18.24 -7.16
CA LYS A 273 11.25 18.87 -8.49
C LYS A 273 9.85 18.89 -9.13
N LEU A 274 9.11 17.81 -9.00
CA LEU A 274 7.86 17.59 -9.72
C LEU A 274 6.64 18.22 -9.02
N LEU A 275 6.60 18.21 -7.67
CA LEU A 275 5.42 18.65 -6.94
C LEU A 275 5.47 20.16 -6.67
N THR A 276 4.54 20.90 -7.24
CA THR A 276 4.29 22.30 -6.93
C THR A 276 3.61 22.47 -5.56
N ALA A 277 3.52 23.71 -5.06
CA ALA A 277 2.76 24.00 -3.84
C ALA A 277 1.27 23.61 -3.98
N VAL A 278 0.67 23.86 -5.16
CA VAL A 278 -0.71 23.47 -5.46
C VAL A 278 -0.89 21.96 -5.43
N ASN A 279 0.08 21.20 -5.99
CA ASN A 279 0.03 19.73 -5.95
C ASN A 279 0.10 19.20 -4.51
N ARG A 280 0.97 19.76 -3.68
CA ARG A 280 1.09 19.39 -2.25
C ARG A 280 -0.20 19.67 -1.47
N GLU A 281 -0.84 20.81 -1.72
CA GLU A 281 -2.13 21.12 -1.13
C GLU A 281 -3.23 20.16 -1.59
N THR A 282 -3.25 19.79 -2.86
CA THR A 282 -4.20 18.78 -3.41
C THR A 282 -4.03 17.43 -2.73
N ILE A 283 -2.79 16.96 -2.58
CA ILE A 283 -2.46 15.70 -1.89
C ILE A 283 -2.91 15.74 -0.42
N ALA A 284 -2.64 16.86 0.27
CA ALA A 284 -3.07 17.04 1.66
C ALA A 284 -4.59 17.00 1.81
N ARG A 285 -5.31 17.68 0.92
CA ARG A 285 -6.79 17.66 0.90
C ARG A 285 -7.37 16.29 0.60
N TYR A 286 -6.75 15.52 -0.31
CA TYR A 286 -7.14 14.14 -0.60
C TYR A 286 -7.02 13.28 0.67
N ARG A 287 -5.85 13.30 1.32
CA ARG A 287 -5.62 12.54 2.54
C ARG A 287 -6.60 12.92 3.65
N GLN A 288 -6.79 14.23 3.88
CA GLN A 288 -7.73 14.75 4.87
C GLN A 288 -9.18 14.31 4.58
N ALA A 289 -9.58 14.23 3.31
CA ALA A 289 -10.93 13.77 2.96
C ALA A 289 -11.14 12.30 3.35
N LYS A 290 -10.17 11.43 3.08
CA LYS A 290 -10.22 10.02 3.50
C LYS A 290 -10.18 9.84 5.03
N GLU A 291 -9.30 10.59 5.71
CA GLU A 291 -9.21 10.56 7.17
C GLU A 291 -10.50 11.03 7.83
N ARG A 292 -11.15 12.08 7.32
CA ARG A 292 -12.48 12.49 7.79
C ARG A 292 -13.53 11.40 7.58
N ALA A 293 -13.55 10.80 6.38
CA ALA A 293 -14.48 9.73 6.08
C ALA A 293 -14.28 8.50 6.99
N LEU A 294 -13.05 8.21 7.43
CA LEU A 294 -12.77 7.14 8.39
C LEU A 294 -13.21 7.48 9.83
N ASN A 295 -13.11 8.75 10.21
CA ASN A 295 -13.41 9.22 11.57
C ASN A 295 -14.88 9.61 11.74
N ASP A 296 -15.59 9.84 10.66
CA ASP A 296 -17.01 10.17 10.68
C ASP A 296 -17.81 8.91 11.01
N THR A 297 -18.22 8.80 12.27
CA THR A 297 -18.99 7.68 12.82
C THR A 297 -20.50 7.85 12.58
N ALA A 298 -20.90 8.51 11.47
CA ALA A 298 -22.31 8.57 11.13
C ALA A 298 -22.88 7.14 11.08
N GLU A 299 -23.71 6.85 12.07
CA GLU A 299 -24.46 5.63 12.35
C GLU A 299 -25.35 5.20 11.18
#